data_8584d3325ec48b25fd70cb635d899a04
#
_entry.id   8584d3325ec48b25fd70cb635d899a04
#
_cell.length_a   1.000
_cell.length_b   1.000
_cell.length_c   1.000
_cell.angle_alpha   90.00
_cell.angle_beta   90.00
_cell.angle_gamma   90.00
#
_symmetry.space_group_name_H-M   'P 1'
#
loop_
_entity.id
_entity.type
_entity.pdbx_description
1 polymer ?
#
loop_
_entity_poly.entity_id
_entity_poly.type
_entity_poly.pdbx_seq_one_letter_code
_entity_poly.pdbx_strand_id
1 'polypeptide(L)'
;MDILSLIASNQNRKEDTDRLYFDQYRYSLKLQVKDFSCLREMRNSTRTQTEVEFIVTKRFAKRLSYDRFWTYTESGSSILNTTDEQTTTKMRLDNLIHMLGHLWPIRHQVKIMFSGDWGYIYSNDRDLLIKIDNLNYVQGYYIKEAVISKPKNTVVLKSSSYRFRSYLAYKKYGDAGKERMFNYLKNQPDVKISRGLSHWLKYKTSDWSRRHYYFDHNDSRIELMLQLIFPDIVRITMPIIEVNN
;
A
#
# COMPACT_ATOMS: atom_id res chain seq x y z
N MET A 1 4.34 17.84 -28.19
CA MET A 1 4.03 17.88 -26.75
C MET A 1 5.25 17.32 -26.05
N ASP A 2 5.95 18.16 -25.30
CA ASP A 2 7.27 17.85 -24.76
C ASP A 2 7.13 16.83 -23.63
N ILE A 3 7.89 15.74 -23.69
CA ILE A 3 7.88 14.66 -22.67
C ILE A 3 8.18 15.24 -21.26
N LEU A 4 8.99 16.29 -21.20
CA LEU A 4 9.28 17.00 -19.95
C LEU A 4 8.06 17.72 -19.37
N SER A 5 7.14 18.22 -20.22
CA SER A 5 5.88 18.84 -19.75
C SER A 5 4.88 17.82 -19.22
N LEU A 6 4.89 16.59 -19.78
CA LEU A 6 4.05 15.47 -19.28
C LEU A 6 4.56 14.95 -17.94
N ILE A 7 5.88 14.92 -17.72
CA ILE A 7 6.50 14.52 -16.45
C ILE A 7 6.22 15.58 -15.38
N ALA A 8 6.35 16.87 -15.71
CA ALA A 8 6.06 17.96 -14.78
C ALA A 8 4.58 18.03 -14.37
N SER A 9 3.63 17.69 -15.26
CA SER A 9 2.19 17.70 -14.95
C SER A 9 1.75 16.55 -14.05
N ASN A 10 2.54 15.47 -13.96
CA ASN A 10 2.24 14.31 -13.11
C ASN A 10 2.76 14.41 -11.67
N GLN A 11 3.61 15.41 -11.37
CA GLN A 11 4.30 15.48 -10.08
C GLN A 11 3.45 15.97 -8.90
N ASN A 12 2.32 16.62 -9.14
CA ASN A 12 1.49 17.19 -8.06
C ASN A 12 0.04 16.73 -8.18
N ARG A 13 -0.30 15.64 -7.51
CA ARG A 13 -1.68 15.18 -7.40
C ARG A 13 -2.24 15.53 -6.03
N LYS A 14 -3.34 16.28 -6.02
CA LYS A 14 -4.16 16.44 -4.81
C LYS A 14 -5.06 15.21 -4.67
N GLU A 15 -5.13 14.66 -3.48
CA GLU A 15 -6.01 13.55 -3.14
C GLU A 15 -6.96 14.00 -2.04
N ASP A 16 -8.25 14.09 -2.38
CA ASP A 16 -9.28 14.39 -1.40
C ASP A 16 -9.43 13.25 -0.41
N THR A 17 -9.14 13.51 0.85
CA THR A 17 -9.15 12.52 1.92
C THR A 17 -9.95 13.03 3.13
N ASP A 18 -10.31 12.10 4.02
CA ASP A 18 -10.90 12.41 5.32
C ASP A 18 -9.86 12.63 6.42
N ARG A 19 -8.61 12.30 6.14
CA ARG A 19 -7.49 12.38 7.10
C ARG A 19 -6.14 12.42 6.39
N LEU A 20 -5.12 12.85 7.11
CA LEU A 20 -3.73 12.75 6.68
C LEU A 20 -3.28 11.28 6.52
N TYR A 21 -2.23 11.04 5.73
CA TYR A 21 -1.61 9.73 5.64
C TYR A 21 -1.10 9.29 7.02
N PHE A 22 -1.54 8.13 7.48
CA PHE A 22 -1.26 7.63 8.83
C PHE A 22 -1.65 8.61 9.95
N ASP A 23 -2.67 9.46 9.72
CA ASP A 23 -3.12 10.51 10.63
C ASP A 23 -2.04 11.56 10.98
N GLN A 24 -0.92 11.58 10.27
CA GLN A 24 0.25 12.42 10.59
C GLN A 24 0.83 13.17 9.38
N TYR A 25 0.90 12.55 8.19
CA TYR A 25 1.67 13.09 7.07
C TYR A 25 0.76 13.69 5.99
N ARG A 26 1.14 14.89 5.52
CA ARG A 26 0.40 15.62 4.48
C ARG A 26 0.75 15.15 3.07
N TYR A 27 2.01 14.75 2.84
CA TYR A 27 2.50 14.39 1.51
C TYR A 27 2.92 12.93 1.45
N SER A 28 2.78 12.34 0.27
CA SER A 28 3.32 11.01 -0.07
C SER A 28 4.01 11.05 -1.41
N LEU A 29 5.22 10.49 -1.48
CA LEU A 29 5.96 10.23 -2.71
C LEU A 29 5.87 8.73 -3.02
N LYS A 30 5.39 8.38 -4.21
CA LYS A 30 5.55 7.03 -4.76
C LYS A 30 6.75 7.02 -5.67
N LEU A 31 7.68 6.11 -5.42
CA LEU A 31 8.91 5.95 -6.20
C LEU A 31 9.20 4.49 -6.50
N GLN A 32 10.04 4.28 -7.51
CA GLN A 32 10.60 2.98 -7.82
C GLN A 32 12.13 3.08 -7.76
N VAL A 33 12.71 2.21 -6.95
CA VAL A 33 14.16 1.98 -6.89
C VAL A 33 14.34 0.47 -6.87
N LYS A 34 15.17 -0.04 -7.77
CA LYS A 34 15.38 -1.50 -7.85
C LYS A 34 15.86 -2.03 -6.50
N ASP A 35 15.23 -3.12 -6.04
CA ASP A 35 15.52 -3.77 -4.74
C ASP A 35 15.26 -2.90 -3.49
N PHE A 36 14.42 -1.87 -3.57
CA PHE A 36 14.14 -0.92 -2.49
C PHE A 36 13.78 -1.60 -1.16
N SER A 37 13.15 -2.75 -1.20
CA SER A 37 12.79 -3.53 -0.01
C SER A 37 14.00 -3.99 0.83
N CYS A 38 15.23 -4.00 0.26
CA CYS A 38 16.45 -4.28 1.00
C CYS A 38 16.71 -3.25 2.11
N LEU A 39 16.22 -2.01 1.93
CA LEU A 39 16.33 -0.93 2.93
C LEU A 39 15.40 -1.06 4.13
N ARG A 40 14.59 -2.12 4.22
CA ARG A 40 13.56 -2.29 5.28
C ARG A 40 14.14 -2.19 6.71
N GLU A 41 15.39 -2.56 6.90
CA GLU A 41 16.05 -2.50 8.21
C GLU A 41 16.30 -1.09 8.75
N MET A 42 16.20 -0.06 7.90
CA MET A 42 16.23 1.35 8.35
C MET A 42 15.18 1.67 9.42
N ARG A 43 14.09 0.89 9.47
CA ARG A 43 13.04 1.06 10.48
C ARG A 43 13.48 0.67 11.89
N ASN A 44 14.55 -0.11 12.00
CA ASN A 44 15.04 -0.53 13.30
C ASN A 44 15.84 0.59 13.95
N SER A 45 15.26 1.23 14.96
CA SER A 45 15.86 2.36 15.67
C SER A 45 17.09 1.99 16.49
N THR A 46 17.31 0.71 16.79
CA THR A 46 18.44 0.24 17.61
C THR A 46 19.73 0.03 16.79
N ARG A 47 19.66 0.10 15.47
CA ARG A 47 20.80 -0.15 14.58
C ARG A 47 21.48 1.15 14.17
N THR A 48 22.78 1.05 13.95
CA THR A 48 23.58 2.11 13.32
C THR A 48 23.43 2.05 11.79
N GLN A 49 23.82 3.14 11.11
CA GLN A 49 23.81 3.17 9.65
C GLN A 49 24.70 2.08 9.06
N THR A 50 25.90 1.89 9.59
CA THR A 50 26.86 0.87 9.12
C THR A 50 26.31 -0.55 9.26
N GLU A 51 25.62 -0.85 10.34
CA GLU A 51 24.94 -2.17 10.51
C GLU A 51 23.84 -2.38 9.47
N VAL A 52 23.08 -1.33 9.16
CA VAL A 52 22.04 -1.41 8.13
C VAL A 52 22.66 -1.56 6.74
N GLU A 53 23.74 -0.84 6.41
CA GLU A 53 24.49 -1.00 5.16
C GLU A 53 24.97 -2.44 4.96
N PHE A 54 25.54 -3.04 6.01
CA PHE A 54 25.96 -4.44 5.98
C PHE A 54 24.79 -5.40 5.71
N ILE A 55 23.63 -5.18 6.36
CA ILE A 55 22.45 -6.00 6.16
C ILE A 55 21.86 -5.82 4.76
N VAL A 56 21.83 -4.58 4.25
CA VAL A 56 21.41 -4.27 2.89
C VAL A 56 22.25 -5.04 1.88
N THR A 57 23.57 -4.99 2.02
CA THR A 57 24.50 -5.72 1.16
C THR A 57 24.26 -7.23 1.20
N LYS A 58 24.09 -7.82 2.39
CA LYS A 58 23.76 -9.24 2.53
C LYS A 58 22.43 -9.63 1.89
N ARG A 59 21.39 -8.82 2.09
CA ARG A 59 20.07 -9.06 1.51
C ARG A 59 20.07 -8.94 -0.01
N PHE A 60 20.78 -7.95 -0.51
CA PHE A 60 20.95 -7.75 -1.93
C PHE A 60 21.67 -8.96 -2.57
N ALA A 61 22.77 -9.43 -1.99
CA ALA A 61 23.50 -10.62 -2.46
C ALA A 61 22.60 -11.87 -2.45
N LYS A 62 21.80 -12.07 -1.39
CA LYS A 62 20.85 -13.18 -1.30
C LYS A 62 19.79 -13.09 -2.38
N ARG A 63 19.26 -11.91 -2.67
CA ARG A 63 18.25 -11.71 -3.72
C ARG A 63 18.81 -12.00 -5.10
N LEU A 64 20.02 -11.56 -5.40
CA LEU A 64 20.70 -11.89 -6.67
C LEU A 64 20.88 -13.39 -6.87
N SER A 65 21.23 -14.13 -5.82
CA SER A 65 21.35 -15.60 -5.92
C SER A 65 20.02 -16.27 -6.21
N TYR A 66 18.91 -15.69 -5.74
CA TYR A 66 17.55 -16.17 -6.01
C TYR A 66 17.11 -15.84 -7.44
N ASP A 67 17.36 -14.63 -7.91
CA ASP A 67 17.02 -14.19 -9.28
C ASP A 67 17.80 -15.05 -10.31
N ARG A 68 19.07 -15.36 -10.05
CA ARG A 68 19.88 -16.26 -10.89
C ARG A 68 19.35 -17.69 -10.93
N PHE A 69 18.84 -18.20 -9.81
CA PHE A 69 18.25 -19.55 -9.76
C PHE A 69 17.00 -19.65 -10.64
N TRP A 70 16.12 -18.66 -10.61
CA TRP A 70 14.89 -18.66 -11.42
C TRP A 70 15.16 -18.45 -12.91
N THR A 71 16.07 -17.56 -13.29
CA THR A 71 16.46 -17.38 -14.70
C THR A 71 17.09 -18.62 -15.29
N TYR A 72 17.82 -19.40 -14.49
CA TYR A 72 18.42 -20.66 -14.93
C TYR A 72 17.37 -21.76 -15.17
N THR A 73 16.30 -21.79 -14.38
CA THR A 73 15.25 -22.83 -14.50
C THR A 73 14.26 -22.54 -15.64
N GLU A 74 14.04 -21.29 -16.01
CA GLU A 74 13.08 -20.95 -17.07
C GLU A 74 13.66 -20.96 -18.49
N SER A 75 14.94 -20.65 -18.68
CA SER A 75 15.50 -20.46 -20.03
C SER A 75 16.38 -21.56 -20.57
N GLY A 76 16.79 -22.54 -19.77
CA GLY A 76 17.58 -23.72 -20.23
C GLY A 76 18.90 -23.41 -20.98
N SER A 77 19.25 -22.15 -21.16
CA SER A 77 20.42 -21.68 -21.88
C SER A 77 21.10 -20.53 -21.17
N SER A 78 22.22 -20.82 -20.52
CA SER A 78 23.07 -19.80 -19.92
C SER A 78 23.96 -19.18 -21.02
N ILE A 79 23.58 -18.02 -21.53
CA ILE A 79 24.53 -17.07 -22.12
C ILE A 79 24.34 -15.76 -21.37
N LEU A 80 24.97 -15.67 -20.21
CA LEU A 80 25.09 -14.42 -19.47
C LEU A 80 26.40 -13.75 -19.88
N ASN A 81 26.31 -12.60 -20.51
CA ASN A 81 27.43 -11.69 -20.71
C ASN A 81 27.87 -11.16 -19.34
N THR A 82 28.90 -11.79 -18.74
CA THR A 82 29.29 -11.64 -17.35
C THR A 82 29.73 -10.22 -16.95
N THR A 83 30.18 -9.40 -17.87
CA THR A 83 30.70 -8.03 -17.61
C THR A 83 29.60 -6.99 -17.43
N ASP A 84 28.59 -6.98 -18.30
CA ASP A 84 27.48 -6.00 -18.21
C ASP A 84 26.58 -6.27 -17.00
N GLU A 85 26.38 -7.53 -16.66
CA GLU A 85 25.59 -7.92 -15.49
C GLU A 85 26.28 -7.53 -14.16
N GLN A 86 27.59 -7.68 -14.06
CA GLN A 86 28.36 -7.29 -12.88
C GLN A 86 28.32 -5.77 -12.68
N THR A 87 28.48 -5.00 -13.76
CA THR A 87 28.40 -3.53 -13.73
C THR A 87 27.04 -3.06 -13.30
N THR A 88 25.96 -3.62 -13.87
CA THR A 88 24.59 -3.31 -13.51
C THR A 88 24.28 -3.69 -12.06
N THR A 89 24.78 -4.82 -11.60
CA THR A 89 24.60 -5.31 -10.22
C THR A 89 25.27 -4.39 -9.21
N LYS A 90 26.53 -3.99 -9.48
CA LYS A 90 27.27 -3.05 -8.63
C LYS A 90 26.54 -1.70 -8.56
N MET A 91 26.11 -1.16 -9.70
CA MET A 91 25.36 0.09 -9.77
C MET A 91 24.06 0.04 -8.97
N ARG A 92 23.34 -1.09 -8.99
CA ARG A 92 22.13 -1.28 -8.19
C ARG A 92 22.40 -1.23 -6.68
N LEU A 93 23.45 -1.88 -6.22
CA LEU A 93 23.88 -1.83 -4.81
C LEU A 93 24.30 -0.43 -4.41
N ASP A 94 25.13 0.23 -5.23
CA ASP A 94 25.59 1.59 -4.97
C ASP A 94 24.40 2.56 -4.85
N ASN A 95 23.39 2.44 -5.72
CA ASN A 95 22.16 3.22 -5.66
C ASN A 95 21.39 2.97 -4.34
N LEU A 96 21.32 1.74 -3.86
CA LEU A 96 20.66 1.41 -2.57
C LEU A 96 21.43 2.02 -1.39
N ILE A 97 22.76 1.98 -1.39
CA ILE A 97 23.60 2.57 -0.35
C ILE A 97 23.48 4.09 -0.37
N HIS A 98 23.50 4.70 -1.56
CA HIS A 98 23.25 6.15 -1.69
C HIS A 98 21.87 6.52 -1.16
N MET A 99 20.81 5.78 -1.52
CA MET A 99 19.46 6.01 -1.00
C MET A 99 19.42 5.88 0.52
N LEU A 100 20.11 4.88 1.08
CA LEU A 100 20.23 4.74 2.54
C LEU A 100 20.88 5.98 3.15
N GLY A 101 21.96 6.48 2.57
CA GLY A 101 22.65 7.72 3.01
C GLY A 101 21.70 8.93 3.04
N HIS A 102 20.85 9.09 2.03
CA HIS A 102 19.88 10.19 1.98
C HIS A 102 18.73 10.01 2.98
N LEU A 103 18.23 8.79 3.17
CA LEU A 103 17.08 8.53 4.02
C LEU A 103 17.45 8.39 5.50
N TRP A 104 18.69 7.99 5.81
CA TRP A 104 19.11 7.74 7.19
C TRP A 104 18.98 8.95 8.11
N PRO A 105 19.48 10.16 7.75
CA PRO A 105 19.37 11.35 8.61
C PRO A 105 17.93 11.74 8.90
N ILE A 106 17.02 11.46 7.97
CA ILE A 106 15.62 11.90 8.03
C ILE A 106 14.65 10.78 8.45
N ARG A 107 15.15 9.58 8.76
CA ARG A 107 14.31 8.39 9.01
C ARG A 107 13.29 8.54 10.12
N HIS A 108 13.51 9.44 11.06
CA HIS A 108 12.58 9.77 12.14
C HIS A 108 11.51 10.80 11.73
N GLN A 109 11.73 11.53 10.65
CA GLN A 109 10.84 12.57 10.14
C GLN A 109 9.89 12.04 9.06
N VAL A 110 10.15 10.84 8.55
CA VAL A 110 9.40 10.23 7.44
C VAL A 110 8.88 8.85 7.80
N LYS A 111 7.76 8.47 7.19
CA LYS A 111 7.27 7.09 7.19
C LYS A 111 7.61 6.46 5.85
N ILE A 112 8.30 5.33 5.85
CA ILE A 112 8.66 4.62 4.62
C ILE A 112 7.92 3.28 4.57
N MET A 113 7.29 2.99 3.44
CA MET A 113 6.70 1.68 3.14
C MET A 113 7.45 1.06 1.97
N PHE A 114 7.73 -0.25 2.08
CA PHE A 114 8.48 -1.03 1.10
C PHE A 114 7.59 -2.11 0.48
N SER A 115 7.59 -2.21 -0.84
CA SER A 115 6.85 -3.22 -1.62
C SER A 115 7.66 -3.64 -2.84
N GLY A 116 8.58 -4.60 -2.67
CA GLY A 116 9.50 -5.01 -3.73
C GLY A 116 10.43 -3.88 -4.14
N ASP A 117 10.36 -3.48 -5.41
CA ASP A 117 11.09 -2.34 -5.98
C ASP A 117 10.36 -1.01 -5.77
N TRP A 118 9.15 -1.04 -5.23
CA TRP A 118 8.36 0.14 -4.96
C TRP A 118 8.56 0.65 -3.55
N GLY A 119 8.58 1.98 -3.43
CA GLY A 119 8.58 2.68 -2.16
C GLY A 119 7.49 3.73 -2.08
N TYR A 120 7.04 3.96 -0.86
CA TYR A 120 6.18 5.10 -0.53
C TYR A 120 6.83 5.81 0.65
N ILE A 121 7.14 7.09 0.47
CA ILE A 121 7.70 7.95 1.52
C ILE A 121 6.65 9.00 1.86
N TYR A 122 6.34 9.10 3.14
CA TYR A 122 5.36 10.05 3.68
C TYR A 122 6.07 11.08 4.54
N SER A 123 5.76 12.36 4.31
CA SER A 123 6.38 13.49 5.03
C SER A 123 5.41 14.66 5.14
N ASN A 124 5.68 15.56 6.07
CA ASN A 124 5.08 16.90 6.11
C ASN A 124 5.93 17.94 5.35
N ASP A 125 7.14 17.57 4.98
CA ASP A 125 8.05 18.39 4.18
C ASP A 125 7.98 17.95 2.70
N ARG A 126 7.37 18.79 1.87
CA ARG A 126 7.24 18.57 0.44
C ARG A 126 8.57 18.70 -0.30
N ASP A 127 9.40 19.66 0.11
CA ASP A 127 10.69 19.93 -0.57
C ASP A 127 11.67 18.79 -0.34
N LEU A 128 11.60 18.15 0.82
CA LEU A 128 12.32 16.92 1.10
C LEU A 128 11.93 15.80 0.10
N LEU A 129 10.64 15.63 -0.16
CA LEU A 129 10.17 14.62 -1.14
C LEU A 129 10.62 14.94 -2.56
N ILE A 130 10.64 16.22 -2.95
CA ILE A 130 11.16 16.68 -4.26
C ILE A 130 12.68 16.38 -4.36
N LYS A 131 13.45 16.62 -3.31
CA LYS A 131 14.88 16.29 -3.31
C LYS A 131 15.13 14.79 -3.52
N ILE A 132 14.31 13.94 -2.89
CA ILE A 132 14.41 12.47 -3.07
C ILE A 132 13.98 12.07 -4.48
N ASP A 133 12.93 12.67 -5.02
CA ASP A 133 12.43 12.41 -6.37
C ASP A 133 13.44 12.76 -7.47
N ASN A 134 14.26 13.78 -7.24
CA ASN A 134 15.28 14.26 -8.17
C ASN A 134 16.60 13.47 -8.13
N LEU A 135 16.71 12.40 -7.33
CA LEU A 135 17.89 11.54 -7.36
C LEU A 135 17.96 10.75 -8.67
N ASN A 136 19.10 10.77 -9.34
CA ASN A 136 19.28 10.25 -10.72
C ASN A 136 18.87 8.75 -10.89
N TYR A 137 18.87 7.97 -9.83
CA TYR A 137 18.54 6.54 -9.82
C TYR A 137 17.14 6.25 -9.29
N VAL A 138 16.38 7.30 -8.97
CA VAL A 138 14.98 7.20 -8.51
C VAL A 138 14.07 7.47 -9.69
N GLN A 139 13.19 6.52 -9.96
CA GLN A 139 12.06 6.79 -10.84
C GLN A 139 10.88 7.23 -9.98
N GLY A 140 10.74 8.55 -9.81
CA GLY A 140 9.57 9.13 -9.16
C GLY A 140 8.34 9.04 -10.04
N TYR A 141 7.20 8.75 -9.42
CA TYR A 141 5.93 8.68 -10.15
C TYR A 141 5.06 9.89 -9.90
N TYR A 142 4.90 10.27 -8.65
CA TYR A 142 4.15 11.44 -8.26
C TYR A 142 4.27 11.73 -6.77
N ILE A 143 4.18 13.00 -6.43
CA ILE A 143 3.93 13.46 -5.06
C ILE A 143 2.43 13.73 -4.93
N LYS A 144 1.78 13.09 -3.94
CA LYS A 144 0.39 13.35 -3.59
C LYS A 144 0.33 14.21 -2.34
N GLU A 145 -0.57 15.18 -2.36
CA GLU A 145 -0.95 15.96 -1.20
C GLU A 145 -2.32 15.51 -0.69
N ALA A 146 -2.40 15.14 0.59
CA ALA A 146 -3.68 14.87 1.25
C ALA A 146 -4.39 16.21 1.52
N VAL A 147 -5.49 16.45 0.83
CA VAL A 147 -6.38 17.58 1.09
C VAL A 147 -7.55 17.08 1.91
N ILE A 148 -7.67 17.55 3.15
CA ILE A 148 -8.77 17.17 4.03
C ILE A 148 -10.03 17.93 3.59
N SER A 149 -10.75 17.33 2.65
CA SER A 149 -12.01 17.88 2.10
C SER A 149 -13.23 17.07 2.49
N LYS A 150 -13.01 15.87 3.07
CA LYS A 150 -14.09 14.96 3.46
C LYS A 150 -14.31 14.98 4.96
N PRO A 151 -15.55 14.90 5.42
CA PRO A 151 -15.85 14.74 6.84
C PRO A 151 -15.16 13.50 7.39
N LYS A 152 -14.64 13.59 8.62
CA LYS A 152 -13.94 12.47 9.27
C LYS A 152 -14.90 11.29 9.46
N ASN A 153 -14.40 10.09 9.25
CA ASN A 153 -15.17 8.84 9.39
C ASN A 153 -16.42 8.77 8.51
N THR A 154 -16.36 9.32 7.31
CA THR A 154 -17.45 9.25 6.32
C THR A 154 -17.00 8.58 5.03
N VAL A 155 -17.93 7.95 4.33
CA VAL A 155 -17.76 7.45 2.97
C VAL A 155 -18.42 8.43 2.01
N VAL A 156 -17.65 8.97 1.09
CA VAL A 156 -18.17 9.93 0.10
C VAL A 156 -18.35 9.20 -1.23
N LEU A 157 -19.57 9.18 -1.75
CA LEU A 157 -19.92 8.57 -3.02
C LEU A 157 -20.61 9.58 -3.93
N LYS A 158 -20.59 9.36 -5.25
CA LYS A 158 -21.32 10.18 -6.22
C LYS A 158 -22.83 9.98 -6.11
N SER A 159 -23.25 8.75 -5.81
CA SER A 159 -24.63 8.39 -5.54
C SER A 159 -24.66 7.12 -4.69
N SER A 160 -25.64 7.00 -3.81
CA SER A 160 -25.86 5.80 -3.01
C SER A 160 -27.34 5.71 -2.58
N SER A 161 -27.91 4.55 -2.66
CA SER A 161 -29.22 4.23 -2.02
C SER A 161 -29.05 3.78 -0.56
N TYR A 162 -27.83 3.79 -0.03
CA TYR A 162 -27.52 3.31 1.31
C TYR A 162 -26.96 4.44 2.18
N ARG A 163 -27.31 4.39 3.48
CA ARG A 163 -26.91 5.40 4.47
C ARG A 163 -25.60 5.09 5.17
N PHE A 164 -25.25 3.79 5.29
CA PHE A 164 -24.14 3.34 6.08
C PHE A 164 -23.30 2.32 5.31
N ARG A 165 -21.99 2.31 5.59
CA ARG A 165 -21.03 1.30 5.15
C ARG A 165 -20.34 0.70 6.35
N SER A 166 -20.53 -0.62 6.56
CA SER A 166 -19.89 -1.38 7.65
C SER A 166 -18.73 -2.19 7.11
N TYR A 167 -17.55 -1.93 7.64
CA TYR A 167 -16.33 -2.65 7.32
C TYR A 167 -16.11 -3.79 8.30
N LEU A 168 -15.78 -4.96 7.78
CA LEU A 168 -15.55 -6.13 8.61
C LEU A 168 -14.13 -6.16 9.16
N ALA A 169 -14.01 -6.67 10.40
CA ALA A 169 -12.73 -7.01 11.00
C ALA A 169 -12.19 -8.28 10.33
N TYR A 170 -10.88 -8.36 10.21
CA TYR A 170 -10.25 -9.58 9.74
C TYR A 170 -10.20 -10.60 10.89
N LYS A 171 -11.10 -11.57 10.81
CA LYS A 171 -11.09 -12.75 11.67
C LYS A 171 -11.07 -14.00 10.80
N LYS A 172 -10.40 -15.05 11.28
CA LYS A 172 -10.44 -16.35 10.60
C LYS A 172 -11.75 -17.04 10.99
N TYR A 173 -12.63 -17.19 10.04
CA TYR A 173 -13.83 -17.99 10.18
C TYR A 173 -13.69 -19.26 9.33
N GLY A 174 -14.14 -20.39 9.88
CA GLY A 174 -14.31 -21.61 9.10
C GLY A 174 -15.37 -21.45 8.00
N ASP A 175 -15.39 -22.37 7.07
CA ASP A 175 -16.29 -22.30 5.89
C ASP A 175 -17.76 -22.19 6.27
N ALA A 176 -18.21 -22.96 7.28
CA ALA A 176 -19.59 -22.88 7.80
C ALA A 176 -19.93 -21.49 8.39
N GLY A 177 -18.97 -20.83 9.04
CA GLY A 177 -19.16 -19.47 9.55
C GLY A 177 -19.28 -18.44 8.43
N LYS A 178 -18.45 -18.55 7.40
CA LYS A 178 -18.52 -17.69 6.21
C LYS A 178 -19.83 -17.86 5.45
N GLU A 179 -20.27 -19.09 5.26
CA GLU A 179 -21.54 -19.42 4.60
C GLU A 179 -22.73 -18.85 5.38
N ARG A 180 -22.78 -19.02 6.69
CA ARG A 180 -23.82 -18.43 7.53
C ARG A 180 -23.85 -16.91 7.41
N MET A 181 -22.69 -16.26 7.43
CA MET A 181 -22.56 -14.80 7.27
C MET A 181 -23.05 -14.35 5.89
N PHE A 182 -22.64 -15.06 4.84
CA PHE A 182 -23.08 -14.78 3.48
C PHE A 182 -24.59 -14.89 3.33
N ASN A 183 -25.17 -15.98 3.83
CA ASN A 183 -26.61 -16.22 3.74
C ASN A 183 -27.38 -15.19 4.56
N TYR A 184 -26.89 -14.82 5.75
CA TYR A 184 -27.51 -13.75 6.53
C TYR A 184 -27.54 -12.43 5.76
N LEU A 185 -26.40 -11.94 5.28
CA LEU A 185 -26.31 -10.68 4.57
C LEU A 185 -27.08 -10.67 3.23
N LYS A 186 -27.04 -11.77 2.49
CA LYS A 186 -27.72 -11.91 1.20
C LYS A 186 -29.24 -11.87 1.34
N ASN A 187 -29.77 -12.36 2.45
CA ASN A 187 -31.21 -12.42 2.70
C ASN A 187 -31.78 -11.10 3.25
N GLN A 188 -30.93 -10.07 3.48
CA GLN A 188 -31.39 -8.75 3.87
C GLN A 188 -31.72 -7.91 2.63
N PRO A 189 -32.96 -7.39 2.48
CA PRO A 189 -33.37 -6.65 1.28
C PRO A 189 -32.57 -5.36 1.08
N ASP A 190 -32.19 -4.71 2.18
CA ASP A 190 -31.53 -3.40 2.19
C ASP A 190 -30.01 -3.51 2.41
N VAL A 191 -29.39 -4.59 1.89
CA VAL A 191 -27.95 -4.80 2.00
C VAL A 191 -27.31 -4.98 0.64
N LYS A 192 -26.23 -4.23 0.40
CA LYS A 192 -25.33 -4.43 -0.73
C LYS A 192 -23.98 -4.93 -0.26
N ILE A 193 -23.68 -6.17 -0.57
CA ILE A 193 -22.39 -6.79 -0.25
C ILE A 193 -21.36 -6.35 -1.29
N SER A 194 -20.18 -5.85 -0.85
CA SER A 194 -19.08 -5.53 -1.75
C SER A 194 -18.57 -6.77 -2.49
N ARG A 195 -18.05 -6.59 -3.71
CA ARG A 195 -17.50 -7.69 -4.51
C ARG A 195 -16.39 -8.44 -3.76
N GLY A 196 -15.50 -7.72 -3.06
CA GLY A 196 -14.43 -8.33 -2.27
C GLY A 196 -14.96 -9.18 -1.11
N LEU A 197 -15.95 -8.67 -0.37
CA LEU A 197 -16.60 -9.41 0.72
C LEU A 197 -17.34 -10.65 0.18
N SER A 198 -18.11 -10.50 -0.88
CA SER A 198 -18.82 -11.62 -1.51
C SER A 198 -17.84 -12.72 -1.95
N HIS A 199 -16.71 -12.35 -2.55
CA HIS A 199 -15.70 -13.30 -2.99
C HIS A 199 -15.06 -14.01 -1.78
N TRP A 200 -14.68 -13.29 -0.73
CA TRP A 200 -14.09 -13.87 0.48
C TRP A 200 -15.02 -14.83 1.20
N LEU A 201 -16.33 -14.51 1.24
CA LEU A 201 -17.32 -15.37 1.90
C LEU A 201 -17.60 -16.65 1.12
N LYS A 202 -17.55 -16.59 -0.23
CA LYS A 202 -17.84 -17.74 -1.10
C LYS A 202 -16.64 -18.64 -1.36
N TYR A 203 -15.45 -18.04 -1.46
CA TYR A 203 -14.24 -18.76 -1.88
C TYR A 203 -13.22 -18.78 -0.75
N LYS A 204 -12.58 -19.93 -0.58
CA LYS A 204 -11.59 -20.18 0.50
C LYS A 204 -10.28 -19.37 0.36
N THR A 205 -10.16 -18.50 -0.63
CA THR A 205 -8.95 -17.74 -0.94
C THR A 205 -8.65 -16.70 0.13
N SER A 206 -7.42 -16.71 0.62
CA SER A 206 -6.85 -15.63 1.42
C SER A 206 -6.63 -14.41 0.52
N ASP A 207 -7.61 -13.54 0.41
CA ASP A 207 -7.45 -12.31 -0.36
C ASP A 207 -6.62 -11.29 0.42
N TRP A 208 -5.63 -10.70 -0.28
CA TRP A 208 -4.66 -9.76 0.30
C TRP A 208 -5.24 -8.35 0.49
N SER A 209 -6.36 -8.04 -0.13
CA SER A 209 -6.94 -6.69 -0.10
C SER A 209 -8.08 -6.53 0.91
N ARG A 210 -7.74 -6.59 2.18
CA ARG A 210 -8.66 -6.46 3.34
C ARG A 210 -9.49 -5.16 3.37
N ARG A 211 -9.13 -4.15 2.56
CA ARG A 211 -9.82 -2.86 2.48
C ARG A 211 -11.19 -2.91 1.80
N HIS A 212 -11.52 -4.03 1.16
CA HIS A 212 -12.73 -4.19 0.36
C HIS A 212 -13.80 -5.07 1.01
N TYR A 213 -13.62 -5.46 2.26
CA TYR A 213 -14.60 -6.28 2.98
C TYR A 213 -15.58 -5.39 3.72
N TYR A 214 -16.60 -4.96 3.01
CA TYR A 214 -17.66 -4.13 3.55
C TYR A 214 -19.02 -4.50 2.93
N PHE A 215 -20.07 -4.06 3.62
CA PHE A 215 -21.43 -4.05 3.07
C PHE A 215 -22.08 -2.68 3.35
N ASP A 216 -22.93 -2.25 2.41
CA ASP A 216 -23.70 -1.02 2.54
C ASP A 216 -25.12 -1.40 2.98
N HIS A 217 -25.73 -0.59 3.87
CA HIS A 217 -27.04 -0.86 4.42
C HIS A 217 -27.76 0.42 4.88
N ASN A 218 -29.07 0.29 5.13
CA ASN A 218 -29.90 1.39 5.64
C ASN A 218 -30.33 1.22 7.10
N ASP A 219 -30.18 0.02 7.67
CA ASP A 219 -30.65 -0.32 9.00
C ASP A 219 -29.50 -0.79 9.90
N SER A 220 -29.26 -0.09 11.00
CA SER A 220 -28.26 -0.43 12.00
C SER A 220 -28.53 -1.77 12.73
N ARG A 221 -29.79 -2.26 12.71
CA ARG A 221 -30.14 -3.58 13.28
C ARG A 221 -29.44 -4.72 12.56
N ILE A 222 -29.15 -4.57 11.25
CA ILE A 222 -28.42 -5.57 10.46
C ILE A 222 -27.03 -5.77 11.03
N GLU A 223 -26.34 -4.66 11.36
CA GLU A 223 -25.05 -4.68 12.01
C GLU A 223 -25.10 -5.32 13.39
N LEU A 224 -26.05 -4.90 14.23
CA LEU A 224 -26.23 -5.44 15.58
C LEU A 224 -26.46 -6.96 15.53
N MET A 225 -27.36 -7.43 14.68
CA MET A 225 -27.63 -8.86 14.52
C MET A 225 -26.41 -9.62 14.02
N LEU A 226 -25.65 -9.04 13.09
CA LEU A 226 -24.41 -9.64 12.61
C LEU A 226 -23.37 -9.76 13.75
N GLN A 227 -23.27 -8.75 14.60
CA GLN A 227 -22.36 -8.77 15.75
C GLN A 227 -22.80 -9.77 16.84
N LEU A 228 -24.11 -9.97 17.03
CA LEU A 228 -24.61 -11.00 17.95
C LEU A 228 -24.28 -12.42 17.46
N ILE A 229 -24.34 -12.67 16.14
CA ILE A 229 -23.99 -13.97 15.56
C ILE A 229 -22.47 -14.17 15.46
N PHE A 230 -21.72 -13.10 15.20
CA PHE A 230 -20.28 -13.08 15.00
C PHE A 230 -19.64 -11.92 15.80
N PRO A 231 -19.34 -12.11 17.08
CA PRO A 231 -18.79 -11.06 17.94
C PRO A 231 -17.56 -10.37 17.36
N ASP A 232 -17.53 -9.05 17.43
CA ASP A 232 -16.47 -8.15 16.92
C ASP A 232 -16.18 -8.32 15.42
N ILE A 233 -17.15 -8.77 14.63
CA ILE A 233 -16.97 -8.89 13.17
C ILE A 233 -17.01 -7.55 12.47
N VAL A 234 -17.82 -6.61 12.96
CA VAL A 234 -17.86 -5.24 12.42
C VAL A 234 -16.78 -4.43 13.11
N ARG A 235 -15.85 -3.92 12.30
CA ARG A 235 -14.74 -3.10 12.76
C ARG A 235 -15.13 -1.64 12.97
N ILE A 236 -15.85 -1.10 12.00
CA ILE A 236 -16.30 0.29 11.96
C ILE A 236 -17.46 0.43 10.99
N THR A 237 -18.42 1.26 11.37
CA THR A 237 -19.51 1.70 10.48
C THR A 237 -19.36 3.19 10.23
N MET A 238 -19.46 3.59 8.98
CA MET A 238 -19.34 4.97 8.53
C MET A 238 -20.59 5.41 7.79
N PRO A 239 -21.11 6.62 8.03
CA PRO A 239 -22.17 7.19 7.23
C PRO A 239 -21.69 7.40 5.78
N ILE A 240 -22.59 7.20 4.83
CA ILE A 240 -22.39 7.51 3.42
C ILE A 240 -22.95 8.88 3.14
N ILE A 241 -22.16 9.76 2.54
CA ILE A 241 -22.55 11.09 2.11
C ILE A 241 -22.48 11.16 0.59
N GLU A 242 -23.53 11.65 -0.03
CA GLU A 242 -23.54 11.92 -1.46
C GLU A 242 -22.95 13.31 -1.74
N VAL A 243 -22.08 13.37 -2.75
CA VAL A 243 -21.60 14.64 -3.28
C VAL A 243 -22.39 14.91 -4.57
N ASN A 244 -23.36 15.81 -4.45
CA ASN A 244 -23.98 16.40 -5.63
C ASN A 244 -22.92 17.24 -6.34
N ASN A 245 -22.51 16.81 -7.52
CA ASN A 245 -21.70 17.62 -8.44
C ASN A 245 -22.60 18.62 -9.16
#